data_2073c4720f449c6c235322cb6d8bed8b
#
_entry.id   2073c4720f449c6c235322cb6d8bed8b
#
_cell.length_a   1.000
_cell.length_b   1.000
_cell.length_c   1.000
_cell.angle_alpha   90.00
_cell.angle_beta   90.00
_cell.angle_gamma   90.00
#
_symmetry.space_group_name_H-M   'P 1'
#
loop_
_entity.id
_entity.type
_entity.pdbx_description
1 polymer ?
#
loop_
_entity_poly.entity_id
_entity_poly.type
_entity_poly.pdbx_seq_one_letter_code
_entity_poly.pdbx_strand_id
1 'polypeptide(L)'
;LSLVSALSKDHVLKEFIIFLNHYPKLHLSLIQKFLIETYLYLENEKFMHEVDQRIMQHLQPNENHIIVAHSLGTVIAYNLLHKIRDFRIQTLITLGSPLAYKVIQDKLPIPISRPKQLKGDWINFYSPDDYLTAFPLSNAPFDFHPAIINFPVNTPVSTPHKIAGYLEHPKVIQSIIEALKR
;
A
#
# COMPACT_ATOMS: atom_id res chain seq x y z
N LEU A 1 6.20 -17.17 -24.28
CA LEU A 1 6.14 -17.94 -23.02
C LEU A 1 5.77 -17.02 -21.88
N SER A 2 4.64 -17.38 -21.34
CA SER A 2 3.66 -16.53 -20.69
C SER A 2 4.08 -16.07 -19.31
N LEU A 3 3.54 -14.91 -18.92
CA LEU A 3 3.48 -14.37 -17.57
C LEU A 3 3.22 -15.48 -16.53
N VAL A 4 2.33 -16.42 -16.82
CA VAL A 4 2.00 -17.59 -15.99
C VAL A 4 3.21 -18.51 -15.75
N SER A 5 4.12 -18.68 -16.71
CA SER A 5 5.33 -19.52 -16.54
C SER A 5 6.41 -18.84 -15.69
N ALA A 6 6.52 -17.51 -15.76
CA ALA A 6 7.40 -16.73 -14.88
C ALA A 6 6.84 -16.74 -13.44
N LEU A 7 5.53 -16.57 -13.31
CA LEU A 7 4.80 -16.60 -12.05
C LEU A 7 4.92 -17.95 -11.32
N SER A 8 4.99 -19.07 -12.06
CA SER A 8 5.08 -20.41 -11.43
C SER A 8 6.45 -20.74 -10.81
N LYS A 9 7.48 -19.96 -11.11
CA LYS A 9 8.84 -20.14 -10.59
C LYS A 9 9.16 -19.24 -9.42
N ASP A 10 8.34 -18.23 -9.17
CA ASP A 10 8.55 -17.28 -8.07
C ASP A 10 8.01 -17.85 -6.76
N HIS A 11 8.91 -18.07 -5.79
CA HIS A 11 8.59 -18.60 -4.45
C HIS A 11 7.61 -17.66 -3.72
N VAL A 12 7.78 -16.38 -3.86
CA VAL A 12 6.97 -15.32 -3.23
C VAL A 12 5.52 -15.37 -3.73
N LEU A 13 5.34 -15.55 -5.03
CA LEU A 13 4.01 -15.70 -5.61
C LEU A 13 3.33 -16.99 -5.17
N LYS A 14 4.10 -18.08 -5.02
CA LYS A 14 3.56 -19.34 -4.51
C LYS A 14 3.04 -19.19 -3.08
N GLU A 15 3.81 -18.55 -2.21
CA GLU A 15 3.38 -18.30 -0.82
C GLU A 15 2.13 -17.41 -0.77
N PHE A 16 2.05 -16.40 -1.64
CA PHE A 16 0.89 -15.54 -1.72
C PHE A 16 -0.34 -16.29 -2.26
N ILE A 17 -0.17 -17.14 -3.24
CA ILE A 17 -1.25 -18.02 -3.75
C ILE A 17 -1.70 -19.01 -2.66
N ILE A 18 -0.76 -19.61 -1.90
CA ILE A 18 -1.08 -20.50 -0.78
C ILE A 18 -1.86 -19.73 0.29
N PHE A 19 -1.43 -18.53 0.63
CA PHE A 19 -2.14 -17.64 1.55
C PHE A 19 -3.57 -17.37 1.08
N LEU A 20 -3.76 -17.03 -0.19
CA LEU A 20 -5.08 -16.74 -0.76
C LEU A 20 -5.99 -17.98 -0.82
N ASN A 21 -5.44 -19.17 -0.99
CA ASN A 21 -6.20 -20.43 -0.97
C ASN A 21 -6.82 -20.74 0.41
N HIS A 22 -6.30 -20.12 1.47
CA HIS A 22 -6.92 -20.19 2.80
C HIS A 22 -8.16 -19.32 2.96
N TYR A 23 -8.44 -18.44 1.97
CA TYR A 23 -9.57 -17.51 1.99
C TYR A 23 -10.50 -17.70 0.78
N PRO A 24 -11.30 -18.79 0.73
CA PRO A 24 -12.08 -19.16 -0.46
C PRO A 24 -13.22 -18.19 -0.80
N LYS A 25 -13.51 -17.20 0.06
CA LYS A 25 -14.53 -16.18 -0.19
C LYS A 25 -14.02 -14.97 -0.98
N LEU A 26 -12.71 -14.88 -1.25
CA LEU A 26 -12.16 -13.83 -2.09
C LEU A 26 -12.53 -14.09 -3.56
N HIS A 27 -13.10 -13.08 -4.22
CA HIS A 27 -13.38 -13.15 -5.65
C HIS A 27 -12.09 -13.38 -6.43
N LEU A 28 -11.97 -14.54 -7.05
CA LEU A 28 -10.75 -15.00 -7.75
C LEU A 28 -10.19 -13.96 -8.74
N SER A 29 -11.08 -13.21 -9.40
CA SER A 29 -10.70 -12.16 -10.36
C SER A 29 -10.01 -10.96 -9.71
N LEU A 30 -10.42 -10.54 -8.50
CA LEU A 30 -9.80 -9.45 -7.75
C LEU A 30 -8.40 -9.85 -7.27
N ILE A 31 -8.27 -11.08 -6.80
CA ILE A 31 -7.00 -11.66 -6.37
C ILE A 31 -6.02 -11.74 -7.52
N GLN A 32 -6.46 -12.29 -8.66
CA GLN A 32 -5.62 -12.41 -9.85
C GLN A 32 -5.13 -11.05 -10.33
N LYS A 33 -6.02 -10.06 -10.38
CA LYS A 33 -5.67 -8.70 -10.77
C LYS A 33 -4.65 -8.10 -9.81
N PHE A 34 -4.88 -8.17 -8.50
CA PHE A 34 -3.97 -7.67 -7.48
C PHE A 34 -2.59 -8.34 -7.57
N LEU A 35 -2.55 -9.67 -7.73
CA LEU A 35 -1.31 -10.42 -7.87
C LEU A 35 -0.51 -10.01 -9.10
N ILE A 36 -1.17 -9.91 -10.26
CA ILE A 36 -0.51 -9.54 -11.52
C ILE A 36 0.04 -8.12 -11.42
N GLU A 37 -0.75 -7.16 -10.95
CA GLU A 37 -0.35 -5.78 -10.83
C GLU A 37 0.79 -5.60 -9.81
N THR A 38 0.70 -6.30 -8.67
CA THR A 38 1.74 -6.27 -7.63
C THR A 38 3.05 -6.88 -8.13
N TYR A 39 2.96 -8.03 -8.79
CA TYR A 39 4.13 -8.67 -9.39
C TYR A 39 4.78 -7.79 -10.44
N LEU A 40 4.00 -7.23 -11.36
CA LEU A 40 4.50 -6.35 -12.40
C LEU A 40 5.21 -5.12 -11.80
N TYR A 41 4.63 -4.51 -10.78
CA TYR A 41 5.24 -3.35 -10.14
C TYR A 41 6.51 -3.71 -9.37
N LEU A 42 6.55 -4.81 -8.64
CA LEU A 42 7.70 -5.17 -7.79
C LEU A 42 8.85 -5.84 -8.56
N GLU A 43 8.58 -6.52 -9.66
CA GLU A 43 9.57 -7.33 -10.40
C GLU A 43 9.96 -6.78 -11.77
N ASN A 44 9.21 -5.81 -12.29
CA ASN A 44 9.51 -5.20 -13.59
C ASN A 44 9.93 -3.74 -13.41
N GLU A 45 11.24 -3.50 -13.40
CA GLU A 45 11.82 -2.17 -13.22
C GLU A 45 11.29 -1.13 -14.21
N LYS A 46 11.06 -1.53 -15.47
CA LYS A 46 10.51 -0.63 -16.49
C LYS A 46 9.08 -0.22 -16.15
N PHE A 47 8.26 -1.18 -15.77
CA PHE A 47 6.87 -0.91 -15.36
C PHE A 47 6.84 -0.05 -14.08
N MET A 48 7.66 -0.39 -13.08
CA MET A 48 7.81 0.40 -11.86
C MET A 48 8.20 1.85 -12.19
N HIS A 49 9.19 2.03 -13.06
CA HIS A 49 9.64 3.37 -13.46
C HIS A 49 8.54 4.16 -14.17
N GLU A 50 7.79 3.55 -15.08
CA GLU A 50 6.68 4.20 -15.77
C GLU A 50 5.57 4.62 -14.80
N VAL A 51 5.22 3.79 -13.81
CA VAL A 51 4.25 4.12 -12.76
C VAL A 51 4.75 5.26 -11.89
N ASP A 52 5.99 5.16 -11.40
CA ASP A 52 6.61 6.19 -10.57
C ASP A 52 6.65 7.55 -11.30
N GLN A 53 7.04 7.57 -12.57
CA GLN A 53 7.07 8.79 -13.38
C GLN A 53 5.70 9.44 -13.54
N ARG A 54 4.65 8.65 -13.77
CA ARG A 54 3.28 9.16 -13.85
C ARG A 54 2.83 9.86 -12.57
N ILE A 55 3.20 9.31 -11.41
CA ILE A 55 2.85 9.92 -10.12
C ILE A 55 3.67 11.18 -9.89
N MET A 56 4.99 11.12 -10.19
CA MET A 56 5.88 12.27 -9.99
C MET A 56 5.47 13.49 -10.80
N GLN A 57 4.84 13.33 -11.96
CA GLN A 57 4.32 14.45 -12.76
C GLN A 57 3.26 15.29 -12.04
N HIS A 58 2.62 14.73 -11.02
CA HIS A 58 1.60 15.42 -10.20
C HIS A 58 2.16 16.01 -8.90
N LEU A 59 3.43 15.76 -8.60
CA LEU A 59 4.09 16.34 -7.42
C LEU A 59 4.83 17.62 -7.82
N GLN A 60 4.68 18.67 -7.00
CA GLN A 60 5.38 19.93 -7.18
C GLN A 60 6.58 19.99 -6.23
N PRO A 61 7.82 20.23 -6.74
CA PRO A 61 8.97 20.45 -5.87
C PRO A 61 8.74 21.62 -4.91
N ASN A 62 9.21 21.47 -3.69
CA ASN A 62 9.11 22.48 -2.60
C ASN A 62 7.69 22.75 -2.09
N GLU A 63 6.68 22.06 -2.54
CA GLU A 63 5.33 22.13 -1.96
C GLU A 63 5.11 21.00 -0.93
N ASN A 64 4.16 21.23 -0.04
CA ASN A 64 3.71 20.22 0.90
C ASN A 64 2.65 19.35 0.22
N HIS A 65 2.85 18.05 0.24
CA HIS A 65 1.91 17.09 -0.33
C HIS A 65 1.27 16.22 0.75
N ILE A 66 0.03 15.85 0.49
CA ILE A 66 -0.69 14.81 1.20
C ILE A 66 -0.89 13.66 0.22
N ILE A 67 -0.47 12.46 0.60
CA ILE A 67 -0.67 11.26 -0.21
C ILE A 67 -1.74 10.40 0.45
N VAL A 68 -2.80 10.09 -0.29
CA VAL A 68 -3.80 9.10 0.08
C VAL A 68 -3.66 7.92 -0.88
N ALA A 69 -3.27 6.79 -0.37
CA ALA A 69 -2.98 5.60 -1.16
C ALA A 69 -3.81 4.39 -0.71
N HIS A 70 -4.26 3.58 -1.65
CA HIS A 70 -5.07 2.40 -1.38
C HIS A 70 -4.42 1.15 -1.97
N SER A 71 -4.48 0.03 -1.25
CA SER A 71 -4.06 -1.29 -1.71
C SER A 71 -2.62 -1.29 -2.24
N LEU A 72 -2.37 -1.78 -3.46
CA LEU A 72 -1.06 -1.71 -4.13
C LEU A 72 -0.51 -0.28 -4.18
N GLY A 73 -1.36 0.72 -4.30
CA GLY A 73 -0.95 2.13 -4.26
C GLY A 73 -0.16 2.49 -3.01
N THR A 74 -0.38 1.80 -1.88
CA THR A 74 0.39 2.03 -0.63
C THR A 74 1.83 1.51 -0.75
N VAL A 75 2.05 0.40 -1.45
CA VAL A 75 3.38 -0.14 -1.77
C VAL A 75 4.11 0.79 -2.72
N ILE A 76 3.40 1.28 -3.75
CA ILE A 76 3.93 2.24 -4.71
C ILE A 76 4.34 3.54 -3.99
N ALA A 77 3.46 4.09 -3.15
CA ALA A 77 3.76 5.28 -2.36
C ALA A 77 4.98 5.08 -1.45
N TYR A 78 5.05 3.94 -0.76
CA TYR A 78 6.19 3.62 0.09
C TYR A 78 7.51 3.61 -0.71
N ASN A 79 7.56 2.87 -1.82
CA ASN A 79 8.74 2.78 -2.67
C ASN A 79 9.13 4.13 -3.27
N LEU A 80 8.15 4.89 -3.77
CA LEU A 80 8.36 6.20 -4.36
C LEU A 80 8.97 7.16 -3.35
N LEU A 81 8.46 7.19 -2.10
CA LEU A 81 8.95 8.06 -1.03
C LEU A 81 10.40 7.78 -0.63
N HIS A 82 10.94 6.59 -0.92
CA HIS A 82 12.35 6.28 -0.73
C HIS A 82 13.24 6.76 -1.89
N LYS A 83 12.66 7.00 -3.07
CA LYS A 83 13.39 7.41 -4.28
C LYS A 83 13.41 8.91 -4.49
N ILE A 84 12.30 9.61 -4.20
CA ILE A 84 12.19 11.06 -4.38
C ILE A 84 13.03 11.81 -3.34
N ARG A 85 13.55 13.00 -3.69
CA ARG A 85 14.41 13.78 -2.79
C ARG A 85 13.88 15.18 -2.49
N ASP A 86 13.37 15.87 -3.48
CA ASP A 86 13.05 17.31 -3.39
C ASP A 86 11.56 17.58 -3.12
N PHE A 87 10.90 16.62 -2.46
CA PHE A 87 9.48 16.70 -2.15
C PHE A 87 9.26 16.61 -0.64
N ARG A 88 8.22 17.27 -0.15
CA ARG A 88 7.81 17.23 1.25
C ARG A 88 6.44 16.56 1.35
N ILE A 89 6.38 15.42 2.00
CA ILE A 89 5.12 14.76 2.26
C ILE A 89 4.72 15.06 3.69
N GLN A 90 3.69 15.87 3.85
CA GLN A 90 3.20 16.28 5.16
C GLN A 90 2.41 15.17 5.84
N THR A 91 1.64 14.42 5.06
CA THR A 91 0.85 13.30 5.60
C THR A 91 0.77 12.19 4.56
N LEU A 92 1.00 10.96 5.01
CA LEU A 92 0.73 9.75 4.25
C LEU A 92 -0.46 9.04 4.89
N ILE A 93 -1.53 8.86 4.14
CA ILE A 93 -2.72 8.10 4.53
C ILE A 93 -2.75 6.83 3.70
N THR A 94 -2.65 5.67 4.34
CA THR A 94 -2.74 4.37 3.71
C THR A 94 -4.06 3.70 4.04
N LEU A 95 -4.73 3.18 3.02
CA LEU A 95 -6.05 2.56 3.10
C LEU A 95 -5.92 1.12 2.60
N GLY A 96 -6.29 0.15 3.40
CA GLY A 96 -6.24 -1.24 3.00
C GLY A 96 -4.85 -1.63 2.45
N SER A 97 -3.79 -1.43 3.25
CA SER A 97 -2.41 -1.62 2.83
C SER A 97 -1.94 -3.08 2.99
N PRO A 98 -1.33 -3.70 1.96
CA PRO A 98 -0.75 -5.03 2.06
C PRO A 98 0.69 -5.02 2.63
N LEU A 99 1.22 -3.89 3.07
CA LEU A 99 2.59 -3.77 3.60
C LEU A 99 2.86 -4.64 4.83
N ALA A 100 1.82 -5.07 5.56
CA ALA A 100 1.97 -5.98 6.70
C ALA A 100 2.38 -7.41 6.29
N TYR A 101 2.23 -7.78 5.02
CA TYR A 101 2.56 -9.13 4.56
C TYR A 101 4.04 -9.30 4.29
N LYS A 102 4.60 -10.39 4.83
CA LYS A 102 6.02 -10.75 4.66
C LYS A 102 6.43 -10.81 3.19
N VAL A 103 5.60 -11.38 2.35
CA VAL A 103 5.80 -11.51 0.90
C VAL A 103 5.98 -10.15 0.21
N ILE A 104 5.31 -9.11 0.66
CA ILE A 104 5.49 -7.74 0.17
C ILE A 104 6.77 -7.14 0.78
N GLN A 105 7.00 -7.34 2.07
CA GLN A 105 8.16 -6.80 2.78
C GLN A 105 9.48 -7.28 2.17
N ASP A 106 9.55 -8.56 1.73
CA ASP A 106 10.74 -9.16 1.12
C ASP A 106 11.14 -8.50 -0.21
N LYS A 107 10.25 -7.71 -0.80
CA LYS A 107 10.47 -6.94 -2.05
C LYS A 107 10.63 -5.44 -1.84
N LEU A 108 10.54 -4.96 -0.61
CA LEU A 108 10.73 -3.55 -0.30
C LEU A 108 12.22 -3.18 -0.23
N PRO A 109 12.56 -1.89 -0.38
CA PRO A 109 13.93 -1.42 -0.15
C PRO A 109 14.43 -1.76 1.26
N ILE A 110 15.66 -2.30 1.33
CA ILE A 110 16.29 -2.68 2.60
C ILE A 110 17.32 -1.63 3.01
N PRO A 111 17.40 -1.26 4.30
CA PRO A 111 16.50 -1.66 5.39
C PRO A 111 15.12 -1.01 5.26
N ILE A 112 14.06 -1.76 5.63
CA ILE A 112 12.73 -1.18 5.72
C ILE A 112 12.77 -0.10 6.80
N SER A 113 12.41 1.13 6.43
CA SER A 113 12.53 2.29 7.30
C SER A 113 11.43 3.31 7.00
N ARG A 114 11.20 4.22 7.93
CA ARG A 114 10.28 5.34 7.67
C ARG A 114 10.85 6.22 6.55
N PRO A 115 10.09 6.52 5.50
CA PRO A 115 10.59 7.37 4.41
C PRO A 115 11.00 8.76 4.92
N LYS A 116 12.21 9.19 4.57
CA LYS A 116 12.77 10.50 5.01
C LYS A 116 11.97 11.70 4.51
N GLN A 117 11.25 11.54 3.40
CA GLN A 117 10.43 12.59 2.80
C GLN A 117 9.09 12.78 3.50
N LEU A 118 8.67 11.81 4.30
CA LEU A 118 7.49 11.91 5.15
C LEU A 118 7.83 12.73 6.41
N LYS A 119 7.45 14.00 6.42
CA LYS A 119 7.77 14.94 7.51
C LYS A 119 6.75 14.92 8.65
N GLY A 120 5.50 14.62 8.35
CA GLY A 120 4.43 14.55 9.33
C GLY A 120 3.90 13.13 9.53
N ASP A 121 2.62 12.97 9.70
CA ASP A 121 2.02 11.72 10.13
C ASP A 121 1.93 10.66 9.03
N TRP A 122 2.10 9.40 9.40
CA TRP A 122 1.63 8.25 8.64
C TRP A 122 0.42 7.66 9.33
N ILE A 123 -0.74 7.77 8.70
CA ILE A 123 -2.01 7.26 9.21
C ILE A 123 -2.40 6.05 8.37
N ASN A 124 -2.57 4.90 8.99
CA ASN A 124 -2.95 3.66 8.33
C ASN A 124 -4.34 3.21 8.74
N PHE A 125 -5.23 3.07 7.77
CA PHE A 125 -6.56 2.51 7.96
C PHE A 125 -6.62 1.09 7.42
N TYR A 126 -6.99 0.15 8.26
CA TYR A 126 -7.16 -1.25 7.91
C TYR A 126 -8.54 -1.75 8.32
N SER A 127 -9.07 -2.75 7.63
CA SER A 127 -10.35 -3.36 7.97
C SER A 127 -10.16 -4.83 8.32
N PRO A 128 -10.68 -5.29 9.47
CA PRO A 128 -10.71 -6.72 9.81
C PRO A 128 -11.50 -7.56 8.80
N ASP A 129 -12.44 -6.94 8.09
CA ASP A 129 -13.25 -7.59 7.04
C ASP A 129 -12.51 -7.69 5.71
N ASP A 130 -11.44 -6.90 5.52
CA ASP A 130 -10.61 -6.89 4.32
C ASP A 130 -9.46 -7.89 4.44
N TYR A 131 -9.68 -9.09 3.96
CA TYR A 131 -8.71 -10.19 4.06
C TYR A 131 -7.35 -9.92 3.41
N LEU A 132 -7.26 -8.96 2.47
CA LEU A 132 -5.99 -8.55 1.87
C LEU A 132 -5.20 -7.60 2.77
N THR A 133 -5.80 -7.03 3.82
CA THR A 133 -5.20 -5.94 4.58
C THR A 133 -5.66 -5.88 6.04
N ALA A 134 -5.98 -7.01 6.62
CA ALA A 134 -6.59 -7.13 7.95
C ALA A 134 -5.70 -6.68 9.13
N PHE A 135 -4.43 -6.31 8.86
CA PHE A 135 -3.45 -6.10 9.92
C PHE A 135 -2.97 -4.66 10.03
N PRO A 136 -2.75 -4.15 11.26
CA PRO A 136 -2.09 -2.86 11.46
C PRO A 136 -0.61 -2.91 11.07
N LEU A 137 -0.05 -1.75 10.73
CA LEU A 137 1.39 -1.54 10.53
C LEU A 137 2.01 -1.07 11.85
N SER A 138 2.23 -1.98 12.80
CA SER A 138 2.71 -1.65 14.15
C SER A 138 3.86 -2.50 14.64
N ASN A 139 4.05 -3.68 14.05
CA ASN A 139 5.14 -4.59 14.43
C ASN A 139 6.31 -4.43 13.46
N ALA A 140 7.49 -4.90 13.89
CA ALA A 140 8.65 -4.96 13.00
C ALA A 140 8.27 -5.59 11.64
N PRO A 141 8.71 -5.02 10.54
CA PRO A 141 9.67 -3.92 10.41
C PRO A 141 9.06 -2.49 10.39
N PHE A 142 7.79 -2.32 10.75
CA PHE A 142 7.06 -1.03 10.72
C PHE A 142 6.91 -0.37 12.11
N ASP A 143 7.70 -0.79 13.09
CA ASP A 143 7.80 -0.22 14.44
C ASP A 143 8.60 1.10 14.48
N PHE A 144 8.24 2.02 13.60
CA PHE A 144 8.94 3.29 13.38
C PHE A 144 8.79 4.29 14.52
N HIS A 145 9.73 5.24 14.56
CA HIS A 145 9.63 6.48 15.34
C HIS A 145 9.73 7.70 14.40
N PRO A 146 8.70 8.59 14.34
CA PRO A 146 7.38 8.47 14.96
C PRO A 146 6.60 7.25 14.50
N ALA A 147 5.75 6.72 15.36
CA ALA A 147 4.95 5.52 15.07
C ALA A 147 3.92 5.79 13.96
N ILE A 148 3.55 4.72 13.25
CA ILE A 148 2.40 4.75 12.34
C ILE A 148 1.12 4.75 13.18
N ILE A 149 0.21 5.68 12.90
CA ILE A 149 -1.06 5.79 13.58
C ILE A 149 -2.05 4.84 12.90
N ASN A 150 -2.40 3.74 13.56
CA ASN A 150 -3.27 2.71 13.00
C ASN A 150 -4.71 2.86 13.47
N PHE A 151 -5.67 2.87 12.54
CA PHE A 151 -7.10 2.88 12.83
C PHE A 151 -7.81 1.71 12.17
N PRO A 152 -8.50 0.85 12.94
CA PRO A 152 -9.43 -0.11 12.36
C PRO A 152 -10.67 0.64 11.85
N VAL A 153 -11.17 0.21 10.69
CA VAL A 153 -12.42 0.71 10.09
C VAL A 153 -13.25 -0.47 9.61
N ASN A 154 -14.57 -0.31 9.59
CA ASN A 154 -15.46 -1.29 9.02
C ASN A 154 -15.68 -0.97 7.55
N THR A 155 -15.46 -1.95 6.69
CA THR A 155 -15.77 -1.85 5.25
C THR A 155 -16.94 -2.78 4.92
N PRO A 156 -17.70 -2.54 3.83
CA PRO A 156 -18.82 -3.39 3.45
C PRO A 156 -18.36 -4.84 3.21
N VAL A 157 -18.98 -5.80 3.89
CA VAL A 157 -18.63 -7.24 3.82
C VAL A 157 -18.70 -7.80 2.39
N SER A 158 -19.60 -7.28 1.56
CA SER A 158 -19.73 -7.70 0.15
C SER A 158 -18.58 -7.23 -0.74
N THR A 159 -17.88 -6.15 -0.35
CA THR A 159 -16.81 -5.53 -1.12
C THR A 159 -15.74 -4.94 -0.21
N PRO A 160 -15.13 -5.76 0.68
CA PRO A 160 -14.35 -5.25 1.82
C PRO A 160 -13.07 -4.52 1.39
N HIS A 161 -12.51 -4.88 0.22
CA HIS A 161 -11.29 -4.26 -0.31
C HIS A 161 -11.53 -3.07 -1.25
N LYS A 162 -12.78 -2.67 -1.50
CA LYS A 162 -13.03 -1.52 -2.37
C LYS A 162 -12.66 -0.22 -1.68
N ILE A 163 -11.95 0.64 -2.41
CA ILE A 163 -11.54 1.97 -1.94
C ILE A 163 -12.71 2.82 -1.43
N ALA A 164 -13.89 2.72 -2.06
CA ALA A 164 -15.10 3.43 -1.66
C ALA A 164 -15.47 3.14 -0.21
N GLY A 165 -15.40 1.87 0.23
CA GLY A 165 -15.71 1.50 1.61
C GLY A 165 -14.78 2.17 2.63
N TYR A 166 -13.52 2.40 2.28
CA TYR A 166 -12.60 3.16 3.12
C TYR A 166 -12.90 4.65 3.08
N LEU A 167 -13.08 5.24 1.89
CA LEU A 167 -13.28 6.68 1.71
C LEU A 167 -14.62 7.18 2.26
N GLU A 168 -15.62 6.33 2.37
CA GLU A 168 -16.92 6.66 2.98
C GLU A 168 -16.86 6.68 4.52
N HIS A 169 -15.80 6.11 5.12
CA HIS A 169 -15.71 6.04 6.57
C HIS A 169 -15.41 7.43 7.17
N PRO A 170 -16.22 7.93 8.15
CA PRO A 170 -16.09 9.29 8.70
C PRO A 170 -14.69 9.61 9.22
N LYS A 171 -14.01 8.65 9.85
CA LYS A 171 -12.65 8.85 10.37
C LYS A 171 -11.62 9.06 9.27
N VAL A 172 -11.76 8.39 8.13
CA VAL A 172 -10.89 8.58 6.95
C VAL A 172 -11.10 9.98 6.38
N ILE A 173 -12.36 10.38 6.17
CA ILE A 173 -12.71 11.72 5.69
C ILE A 173 -12.16 12.79 6.62
N GLN A 174 -12.38 12.64 7.92
CA GLN A 174 -11.87 13.56 8.93
C GLN A 174 -10.35 13.69 8.85
N SER A 175 -9.61 12.59 8.76
CA SER A 175 -8.15 12.60 8.70
C SER A 175 -7.63 13.28 7.45
N ILE A 176 -8.31 13.11 6.30
CA ILE A 176 -7.96 13.81 5.06
C ILE A 176 -8.18 15.33 5.22
N ILE A 177 -9.35 15.74 5.77
CA ILE A 177 -9.66 17.16 5.99
C ILE A 177 -8.68 17.79 6.98
N GLU A 178 -8.32 17.10 8.06
CA GLU A 178 -7.35 17.58 9.04
C GLU A 178 -5.95 17.74 8.42
N ALA A 179 -5.54 16.82 7.56
CA ALA A 179 -4.28 16.92 6.84
C ALA A 179 -4.25 18.13 5.90
N LEU A 180 -5.37 18.42 5.21
CA LEU A 180 -5.50 19.59 4.31
C LEU A 180 -5.47 20.95 5.02
N LYS A 181 -5.69 20.99 6.33
CA LYS A 181 -5.70 22.23 7.12
C LYS A 181 -4.34 22.59 7.71
N ARG A 182 -3.36 21.69 7.61
CA ARG A 182 -1.98 21.85 8.11
C ARG A 182 -1.08 22.46 7.05
#